data_a5b910d0d56f9088bd11444e3b7c3783
#
_entry.id   a5b910d0d56f9088bd11444e3b7c3783
#
_cell.length_a   1.000
_cell.length_b   1.000
_cell.length_c   1.000
_cell.angle_alpha   90.00
_cell.angle_beta   90.00
_cell.angle_gamma   90.00
#
_symmetry.space_group_name_H-M   'P 1'
#
loop_
_entity.id
_entity.type
_entity.pdbx_description
1 polymer ?
#
loop_
_entity_poly.entity_id
_entity_poly.type
_entity_poly.pdbx_seq_one_letter_code
_entity_poly.pdbx_strand_id
1 'polypeptide(L)'
;MDRRIELVISLLENDTSRAWDTHTLAALVNLSPSRFRHLFKYEMGTSPRQYLRELRFRKAEVLLATTFLSLKEIAEAIGIVSVTHLMKDFKERHGITPREFRIAARMAALKARSKKH
;
A
#
# COMPACT_ATOMS: atom_id res chain seq x y z
N MET A 1 -3.92 -21.23 -5.63
CA MET A 1 -2.73 -20.35 -5.68
C MET A 1 -1.53 -21.05 -5.07
N ASP A 2 -0.33 -20.76 -5.56
CA ASP A 2 0.91 -21.31 -5.02
C ASP A 2 1.10 -20.87 -3.56
N ARG A 3 1.40 -21.80 -2.66
CA ARG A 3 1.55 -21.52 -1.21
C ARG A 3 2.68 -20.55 -0.90
N ARG A 4 3.75 -20.58 -1.71
CA ARG A 4 4.88 -19.68 -1.52
C ARG A 4 4.46 -18.22 -1.78
N ILE A 5 3.63 -18.02 -2.79
CA ILE A 5 3.10 -16.69 -3.10
C ILE A 5 2.09 -16.25 -2.05
N GLU A 6 1.23 -17.14 -1.57
CA GLU A 6 0.31 -16.83 -0.47
C GLU A 6 1.07 -16.35 0.78
N LEU A 7 2.16 -17.02 1.12
CA LEU A 7 2.99 -16.63 2.26
C LEU A 7 3.56 -15.23 2.07
N VAL A 8 4.14 -14.96 0.89
CA VAL A 8 4.71 -13.64 0.59
C VAL A 8 3.63 -12.56 0.68
N ILE A 9 2.47 -12.78 0.12
CA ILE A 9 1.36 -11.81 0.19
C ILE A 9 0.97 -11.53 1.64
N SER A 10 0.86 -12.56 2.45
CA SER A 10 0.55 -12.40 3.88
C SER A 10 1.59 -11.56 4.61
N LEU A 11 2.87 -11.79 4.32
CA LEU A 11 3.96 -11.02 4.93
C LEU A 11 3.89 -9.54 4.51
N LEU A 12 3.65 -9.28 3.23
CA LEU A 12 3.53 -7.91 2.72
C LEU A 12 2.32 -7.19 3.30
N GLU A 13 1.18 -7.85 3.37
CA GLU A 13 -0.05 -7.27 3.92
C GLU A 13 0.04 -7.01 5.42
N ASN A 14 0.74 -7.87 6.14
CA ASN A 14 0.89 -7.75 7.58
C ASN A 14 1.74 -6.55 7.99
N ASP A 15 2.78 -6.23 7.22
CA ASP A 15 3.66 -5.09 7.52
C ASP A 15 4.27 -4.52 6.24
N THR A 16 3.67 -3.46 5.71
CA THR A 16 4.20 -2.77 4.53
C THR A 16 5.35 -1.83 4.87
N SER A 17 5.59 -1.55 6.16
CA SER A 17 6.62 -0.59 6.58
C SER A 17 8.06 -1.10 6.40
N ARG A 18 8.23 -2.42 6.33
CA ARG A 18 9.56 -3.02 6.16
C ARG A 18 10.10 -2.77 4.76
N ALA A 19 11.43 -2.69 4.68
CA ALA A 19 12.14 -2.53 3.41
C ALA A 19 12.17 -3.87 2.65
N TRP A 20 11.02 -4.33 2.21
CA TRP A 20 10.89 -5.56 1.43
C TRP A 20 11.53 -5.38 0.06
N ASP A 21 12.44 -6.26 -0.30
CA ASP A 21 12.98 -6.32 -1.66
C ASP A 21 12.80 -7.71 -2.26
N THR A 22 12.93 -7.80 -3.58
CA THR A 22 12.72 -9.04 -4.31
C THR A 22 13.68 -10.14 -3.86
N HIS A 23 14.94 -9.82 -3.57
CA HIS A 23 15.93 -10.79 -3.11
C HIS A 23 15.55 -11.41 -1.77
N THR A 24 15.16 -10.58 -0.82
CA THR A 24 14.74 -11.05 0.51
C THR A 24 13.50 -11.93 0.42
N LEU A 25 12.50 -11.50 -0.34
CA LEU A 25 11.26 -12.28 -0.50
C LEU A 25 11.52 -13.62 -1.19
N ALA A 26 12.32 -13.62 -2.25
CA ALA A 26 12.69 -14.84 -2.96
C ALA A 26 13.42 -15.83 -2.04
N ALA A 27 14.35 -15.34 -1.24
CA ALA A 27 15.10 -16.17 -0.29
C ALA A 27 14.20 -16.84 0.73
N LEU A 28 13.17 -16.13 1.21
CA LEU A 28 12.20 -16.68 2.17
C LEU A 28 11.45 -17.91 1.65
N VAL A 29 11.29 -18.02 0.35
CA VAL A 29 10.57 -19.13 -0.28
C VAL A 29 11.49 -20.02 -1.12
N ASN A 30 12.80 -19.92 -0.91
CA ASN A 30 13.83 -20.74 -1.56
C ASN A 30 13.80 -20.69 -3.09
N LEU A 31 13.54 -19.50 -3.63
CA LEU A 31 13.58 -19.27 -5.07
C LEU A 31 14.65 -18.25 -5.43
N SER A 32 15.19 -18.35 -6.64
CA SER A 32 16.02 -17.27 -7.17
C SER A 32 15.15 -16.03 -7.38
N PRO A 33 15.72 -14.81 -7.35
CA PRO A 33 14.95 -13.60 -7.63
C PRO A 33 14.19 -13.64 -8.96
N SER A 34 14.82 -14.19 -9.99
CA SER A 34 14.20 -14.31 -11.32
C SER A 34 12.99 -15.24 -11.31
N ARG A 35 13.14 -16.43 -10.72
CA ARG A 35 12.04 -17.41 -10.62
C ARG A 35 10.91 -16.88 -9.77
N PHE A 36 11.26 -16.22 -8.68
CA PHE A 36 10.26 -15.60 -7.79
C PHE A 36 9.44 -14.55 -8.53
N ARG A 37 10.10 -13.63 -9.26
CA ARG A 37 9.39 -12.60 -10.02
C ARG A 37 8.44 -13.20 -11.06
N HIS A 38 8.89 -14.24 -11.78
CA HIS A 38 8.05 -14.93 -12.76
C HIS A 38 6.84 -15.58 -12.12
N LEU A 39 7.06 -16.32 -11.04
CA LEU A 39 5.96 -16.99 -10.34
C LEU A 39 4.97 -15.99 -9.76
N PHE A 40 5.47 -14.93 -9.12
CA PHE A 40 4.62 -13.90 -8.53
C PHE A 40 3.76 -13.22 -9.59
N LYS A 41 4.38 -12.82 -10.69
CA LYS A 41 3.64 -12.18 -11.79
C LYS A 41 2.62 -13.12 -12.42
N TYR A 42 2.95 -14.39 -12.56
CA TYR A 42 2.02 -15.39 -13.08
C TYR A 42 0.78 -15.51 -12.17
N GLU A 43 1.01 -15.60 -10.88
CA GLU A 43 -0.09 -15.75 -9.90
C GLU A 43 -0.89 -14.47 -9.68
N MET A 44 -0.22 -13.31 -9.63
CA MET A 44 -0.82 -12.06 -9.21
C MET A 44 -1.08 -11.05 -10.34
N GLY A 45 -0.55 -11.29 -11.53
CA GLY A 45 -0.71 -10.39 -12.65
C GLY A 45 0.17 -9.14 -12.60
N THR A 46 0.98 -8.98 -11.56
CA THR A 46 1.84 -7.81 -11.36
C THR A 46 3.13 -8.22 -10.65
N SER A 47 4.16 -7.36 -10.69
CA SER A 47 5.41 -7.63 -10.00
C SER A 47 5.26 -7.50 -8.47
N PRO A 48 6.15 -8.13 -7.67
CA PRO A 48 6.13 -7.96 -6.21
C PRO A 48 6.27 -6.51 -5.79
N ARG A 49 7.13 -5.75 -6.47
CA ARG A 49 7.36 -4.34 -6.18
C ARG A 49 6.10 -3.50 -6.42
N GLN A 50 5.44 -3.73 -7.54
CA GLN A 50 4.21 -3.01 -7.88
C GLN A 50 3.08 -3.37 -6.92
N TYR A 51 2.99 -4.65 -6.54
CA TYR A 51 2.00 -5.11 -5.56
C TYR A 51 2.17 -4.42 -4.21
N LEU A 52 3.41 -4.35 -3.71
CA LEU A 52 3.71 -3.66 -2.45
C LEU A 52 3.39 -2.17 -2.53
N ARG A 53 3.69 -1.53 -3.65
CA ARG A 53 3.36 -0.13 -3.88
C ARG A 53 1.86 0.11 -3.77
N GLU A 54 1.05 -0.77 -4.37
CA GLU A 54 -0.41 -0.69 -4.28
C GLU A 54 -0.91 -0.86 -2.85
N LEU A 55 -0.35 -1.81 -2.10
CA LEU A 55 -0.70 -2.01 -0.70
C LEU A 55 -0.41 -0.77 0.14
N ARG A 56 0.75 -0.15 -0.06
CA ARG A 56 1.13 1.06 0.65
C ARG A 56 0.15 2.20 0.37
N PHE A 57 -0.26 2.35 -0.89
CA PHE A 57 -1.24 3.35 -1.26
C PHE A 57 -2.59 3.14 -0.60
N ARG A 58 -3.10 1.92 -0.61
CA ARG A 58 -4.37 1.59 0.04
C ARG A 58 -4.32 1.89 1.53
N LYS A 59 -3.21 1.58 2.18
CA LYS A 59 -3.02 1.92 3.60
C LYS A 59 -3.00 3.42 3.83
N ALA A 60 -2.37 4.17 2.93
CA ALA A 60 -2.38 5.64 3.01
C ALA A 60 -3.81 6.18 2.94
N GLU A 61 -4.62 5.68 2.02
CA GLU A 61 -6.03 6.09 1.90
C GLU A 61 -6.80 5.84 3.19
N VAL A 62 -6.64 4.66 3.77
CA VAL A 62 -7.32 4.30 5.02
C VAL A 62 -6.87 5.21 6.16
N LEU A 63 -5.57 5.44 6.32
CA LEU A 63 -5.05 6.28 7.40
C LEU A 63 -5.45 7.74 7.23
N LEU A 64 -5.50 8.25 6.00
CA LEU A 64 -6.01 9.60 5.73
C LEU A 64 -7.47 9.74 6.13
N ALA A 65 -8.28 8.75 5.84
CA ALA A 65 -9.71 8.78 6.09
C ALA A 65 -10.07 8.54 7.57
N THR A 66 -9.28 7.77 8.29
CA THR A 66 -9.64 7.27 9.63
C THR A 66 -8.79 7.79 10.78
N THR A 67 -7.71 8.53 10.52
CA THR A 67 -6.80 9.01 11.56
C THR A 67 -6.50 10.50 11.41
N PHE A 68 -5.89 11.08 12.47
CA PHE A 68 -5.37 12.44 12.42
C PHE A 68 -3.86 12.50 12.20
N LEU A 69 -3.26 11.37 11.77
CA LEU A 69 -1.84 11.31 11.51
C LEU A 69 -1.43 12.31 10.43
N SER A 70 -0.26 12.93 10.62
CA SER A 70 0.32 13.79 9.61
C SER A 70 0.74 12.95 8.39
N LEU A 71 0.95 13.60 7.26
CA LEU A 71 1.42 12.90 6.06
C LEU A 71 2.79 12.24 6.29
N LYS A 72 3.66 12.88 7.07
CA LYS A 72 4.94 12.30 7.46
C LYS A 72 4.76 11.02 8.30
N GLU A 73 3.87 11.06 9.27
CA GLU A 73 3.56 9.90 10.10
C GLU A 73 2.95 8.76 9.28
N ILE A 74 2.08 9.09 8.33
CA ILE A 74 1.50 8.10 7.42
C ILE A 74 2.59 7.47 6.56
N ALA A 75 3.47 8.28 5.97
CA ALA A 75 4.57 7.76 5.14
C ALA A 75 5.44 6.79 5.92
N GLU A 76 5.81 7.11 7.16
CA GLU A 76 6.56 6.22 8.04
C GLU A 76 5.79 4.93 8.34
N ALA A 77 4.52 5.04 8.63
CA ALA A 77 3.69 3.88 8.97
C ALA A 77 3.54 2.89 7.83
N ILE A 78 3.50 3.37 6.59
CA ILE A 78 3.30 2.52 5.42
C ILE A 78 4.59 2.12 4.72
N GLY A 79 5.73 2.72 5.10
CA GLY A 79 7.03 2.36 4.55
C GLY A 79 7.47 3.18 3.34
N ILE A 80 6.93 4.37 3.15
CA ILE A 80 7.35 5.29 2.09
C ILE A 80 8.35 6.29 2.68
N VAL A 81 9.54 6.36 2.10
CA VAL A 81 10.64 7.17 2.62
C VAL A 81 10.42 8.67 2.38
N SER A 82 9.86 9.04 1.23
CA SER A 82 9.72 10.44 0.81
C SER A 82 8.26 10.89 0.84
N VAL A 83 7.95 11.86 1.69
CA VAL A 83 6.63 12.50 1.75
C VAL A 83 6.31 13.20 0.43
N THR A 84 7.30 13.84 -0.18
CA THR A 84 7.12 14.51 -1.48
C THR A 84 6.71 13.51 -2.56
N HIS A 85 7.32 12.34 -2.55
CA HIS A 85 6.99 11.27 -3.49
C HIS A 85 5.56 10.76 -3.26
N LEU A 86 5.18 10.57 -2.01
CA LEU A 86 3.83 10.15 -1.65
C LEU A 86 2.79 11.17 -2.13
N MET A 87 3.04 12.47 -1.93
CA MET A 87 2.15 13.54 -2.37
C MET A 87 1.96 13.53 -3.87
N LYS A 88 3.06 13.43 -4.61
CA LYS A 88 3.05 13.42 -6.08
C LYS A 88 2.27 12.22 -6.62
N ASP A 89 2.59 11.04 -6.15
CA ASP A 89 1.94 9.80 -6.57
C ASP A 89 0.45 9.80 -6.23
N PHE A 90 0.10 10.32 -5.06
CA PHE A 90 -1.29 10.39 -4.63
C PHE A 90 -2.09 11.31 -5.55
N LYS A 91 -1.55 12.48 -5.87
CA LYS A 91 -2.21 13.42 -6.78
C LYS A 91 -2.35 12.86 -8.19
N GLU A 92 -1.35 12.14 -8.68
CA GLU A 92 -1.42 11.47 -9.99
C GLU A 92 -2.52 10.42 -10.03
N ARG A 93 -2.71 9.66 -8.96
CA ARG A 93 -3.73 8.60 -8.90
C ARG A 93 -5.14 9.11 -8.68
N HIS A 94 -5.30 10.08 -7.81
CA HIS A 94 -6.62 10.55 -7.38
C HIS A 94 -7.04 11.88 -8.00
N GLY A 95 -6.12 12.60 -8.64
CA GLY A 95 -6.39 13.92 -9.17
C GLY A 95 -6.48 15.02 -8.11
N ILE A 96 -6.36 14.65 -6.84
CA ILE A 96 -6.41 15.56 -5.69
C ILE A 96 -5.26 15.26 -4.73
N THR A 97 -4.95 16.23 -3.86
CA THR A 97 -3.89 16.06 -2.86
C THR A 97 -4.35 15.14 -1.72
N PRO A 98 -3.41 14.57 -0.94
CA PRO A 98 -3.77 13.81 0.25
C PRO A 98 -4.64 14.61 1.23
N ARG A 99 -4.36 15.90 1.39
CA ARG A 99 -5.14 16.78 2.26
C ARG A 99 -6.58 16.90 1.77
N GLU A 100 -6.76 17.14 0.48
CA GLU A 100 -8.08 17.21 -0.14
C GLU A 100 -8.83 15.90 -0.03
N PHE A 101 -8.12 14.78 -0.22
CA PHE A 101 -8.70 13.45 -0.05
C PHE A 101 -9.20 13.25 1.38
N ARG A 102 -8.41 13.63 2.38
CA ARG A 102 -8.80 13.52 3.78
C ARG A 102 -10.09 14.29 4.09
N ILE A 103 -10.15 15.53 3.60
CA ILE A 103 -11.34 16.38 3.79
C ILE A 103 -12.56 15.72 3.13
N ALA A 104 -12.43 15.28 1.88
CA ALA A 104 -13.52 14.63 1.15
C ALA A 104 -14.01 13.36 1.85
N ALA A 105 -13.10 12.53 2.34
CA ALA A 105 -13.44 11.29 3.05
C ALA A 105 -14.22 11.57 4.34
N ARG A 106 -13.83 12.61 5.09
CA ARG A 106 -14.51 13.00 6.32
C ARG A 106 -15.89 13.59 6.04
N MET A 107 -16.00 14.39 5.00
CA MET A 107 -17.29 14.92 4.58
C MET A 107 -18.25 13.80 4.16
N ALA A 108 -17.76 12.81 3.43
CA ALA A 108 -18.55 11.65 3.05
C ALA A 108 -19.01 10.85 4.28
N ALA A 109 -18.15 10.66 5.27
CA ALA A 109 -18.48 9.96 6.51
C ALA A 109 -19.55 10.71 7.32
N LEU A 110 -19.47 12.04 7.37
CA LEU A 110 -20.49 12.87 8.03
C LEU A 110 -21.82 12.78 7.34
N LYS A 111 -21.86 12.80 6.02
CA LYS A 111 -23.09 12.62 5.24
C LYS A 111 -23.72 11.25 5.49
N ALA A 112 -22.92 10.20 5.54
CA ALA A 112 -23.40 8.85 5.81
C ALA A 112 -24.04 8.74 7.21
N ARG A 113 -23.44 9.41 8.21
CA ARG A 113 -24.00 9.48 9.57
C ARG A 113 -25.32 10.24 9.60
N SER A 114 -25.39 11.36 8.89
CA SER A 114 -26.60 12.19 8.84
C SER A 114 -27.79 11.43 8.22
N LYS A 115 -27.54 10.59 7.23
CA LYS A 115 -28.59 9.80 6.56
C LYS A 115 -29.13 8.63 7.39
N LYS A 116 -28.45 8.24 8.46
CA LYS A 116 -28.90 7.14 9.34
C LYS A 116 -29.90 7.58 10.42
N HIS A 117 -30.15 8.82 10.49
CA HIS A 117 -31.14 9.41 11.40
C HIS A 117 -32.27 10.03 10.58
#